data_846c94a462c8e0d69107adb6c3346d3e
#
_entry.id   846c94a462c8e0d69107adb6c3346d3e
#
_cell.length_a   1.000
_cell.length_b   1.000
_cell.length_c   1.000
_cell.angle_alpha   90.00
_cell.angle_beta   90.00
_cell.angle_gamma   90.00
#
_symmetry.space_group_name_H-M   'P 1'
#
loop_
_entity.id
_entity.type
_entity.pdbx_description
1 polymer ?
#
loop_
_entity_poly.entity_id
_entity_poly.type
_entity_poly.pdbx_seq_one_letter_code
_entity_poly.pdbx_strand_id
1 'polypeptide(L)'
;NEVVFGMWGDPHIGGPSNWRDDLSYFDRDLNMVYAWDEDNKSDVAGRKPGYFGYIFLESPGDPHDGKDNDGDGMIDESRENGIDDDGDWNPEKDDVGIDGLPNTGDQGENDGVPSAGNAFDIRQPGEPNFEWTDLDESDMIGLTSFAAPNFGGNNRISKDDYIYTTYMNPGQFDSLNADVAGDNIFLYGSGRFTLKAGEARRFSIALLVGDSYDDLTLNAKTARQIYDTNYQFAKPPEKPALTAVPGDEQVTLFWDDIAETSWDPISEEYDFEGYVIYRSTDPSFLDQQNI
;
A
#
# COMPACT_ATOMS: atom_id res chain seq x y z
N ASN A 1 4.04 -15.64 -23.72
CA ASN A 1 3.93 -16.73 -22.75
C ASN A 1 2.88 -16.36 -21.72
N GLU A 2 2.08 -17.35 -21.31
CA GLU A 2 1.19 -17.20 -20.17
C GLU A 2 2.00 -17.37 -18.87
N VAL A 3 1.81 -16.49 -17.91
CA VAL A 3 2.60 -16.40 -16.69
C VAL A 3 1.65 -16.23 -15.49
N VAL A 4 2.05 -16.73 -14.34
CA VAL A 4 1.46 -16.40 -13.05
C VAL A 4 2.57 -15.94 -12.12
N PHE A 5 2.34 -14.86 -11.41
CA PHE A 5 3.18 -14.49 -10.28
C PHE A 5 2.70 -15.25 -9.06
N GLY A 6 3.59 -15.84 -8.32
CA GLY A 6 3.24 -16.56 -7.12
C GLY A 6 4.21 -16.33 -5.99
N MET A 7 3.69 -16.33 -4.78
CA MET A 7 4.49 -16.32 -3.57
C MET A 7 4.21 -17.55 -2.72
N TRP A 8 5.25 -17.97 -2.07
CA TRP A 8 5.24 -19.04 -1.09
C TRP A 8 5.72 -18.52 0.25
N GLY A 9 5.00 -18.80 1.31
CA GLY A 9 5.34 -18.37 2.66
C GLY A 9 5.26 -19.53 3.66
N ASP A 10 6.19 -19.48 4.61
CA ASP A 10 6.31 -20.39 5.74
C ASP A 10 6.65 -19.54 6.98
N PRO A 11 5.64 -18.86 7.56
CA PRO A 11 5.90 -17.77 8.49
C PRO A 11 6.31 -18.22 9.90
N HIS A 12 6.06 -19.48 10.32
CA HIS A 12 6.29 -19.97 11.68
C HIS A 12 5.82 -18.96 12.75
N ILE A 13 4.52 -18.70 12.77
CA ILE A 13 3.92 -17.73 13.69
C ILE A 13 4.11 -18.22 15.13
N GLY A 14 4.55 -17.31 16.02
CA GLY A 14 4.86 -17.68 17.41
C GLY A 14 6.32 -18.04 17.66
N GLY A 15 7.06 -18.45 16.62
CA GLY A 15 8.50 -18.70 16.71
C GLY A 15 8.95 -20.08 16.23
N PRO A 16 10.25 -20.34 16.19
CA PRO A 16 10.83 -21.51 15.54
C PRO A 16 10.45 -22.85 16.18
N SER A 17 9.93 -22.87 17.41
CA SER A 17 9.44 -24.08 18.07
C SER A 17 7.92 -24.21 18.07
N ASN A 18 7.20 -23.15 17.67
CA ASN A 18 5.76 -23.06 17.64
C ASN A 18 5.25 -22.92 16.20
N TRP A 19 5.40 -23.97 15.41
CA TRP A 19 5.06 -23.99 13.98
C TRP A 19 3.98 -25.06 13.64
N ARG A 20 3.47 -25.75 14.65
CA ARG A 20 2.63 -26.95 14.45
C ARG A 20 1.15 -26.68 14.48
N ASP A 21 0.78 -25.46 14.75
CA ASP A 21 -0.59 -24.97 14.88
C ASP A 21 -0.84 -23.67 14.14
N ASP A 22 0.03 -23.39 13.17
CA ASP A 22 -0.16 -22.27 12.25
C ASP A 22 -1.37 -22.49 11.34
N LEU A 23 -2.10 -21.42 11.10
CA LEU A 23 -3.19 -21.32 10.17
C LEU A 23 -2.94 -20.23 9.15
N SER A 24 -3.43 -20.42 7.93
CA SER A 24 -3.33 -19.43 6.86
C SER A 24 -4.66 -19.30 6.14
N TYR A 25 -5.00 -18.10 5.75
CA TYR A 25 -6.19 -17.83 4.96
C TYR A 25 -6.00 -16.60 4.07
N PHE A 26 -7.06 -16.18 3.41
CA PHE A 26 -7.03 -15.06 2.48
C PHE A 26 -8.27 -14.17 2.62
N ASP A 27 -8.10 -12.94 2.18
CA ASP A 27 -9.16 -11.96 1.99
C ASP A 27 -9.07 -11.47 0.54
N ARG A 28 -10.11 -11.72 -0.25
CA ARG A 28 -10.13 -11.35 -1.68
C ARG A 28 -10.37 -9.87 -1.89
N ASP A 29 -11.21 -9.26 -1.06
CA ASP A 29 -11.55 -7.85 -1.20
C ASP A 29 -10.35 -6.95 -0.90
N LEU A 30 -9.43 -7.44 -0.07
CA LEU A 30 -8.17 -6.76 0.23
C LEU A 30 -6.99 -7.28 -0.60
N ASN A 31 -7.18 -8.27 -1.47
CA ASN A 31 -6.09 -8.98 -2.15
C ASN A 31 -4.98 -9.44 -1.18
N MET A 32 -5.38 -9.93 -0.02
CA MET A 32 -4.49 -10.22 1.10
C MET A 32 -4.47 -11.71 1.45
N VAL A 33 -3.28 -12.22 1.71
CA VAL A 33 -3.06 -13.54 2.34
C VAL A 33 -2.49 -13.30 3.72
N TYR A 34 -2.97 -14.05 4.72
CA TYR A 34 -2.53 -13.87 6.10
C TYR A 34 -2.41 -15.20 6.85
N ALA A 35 -1.60 -15.19 7.91
CA ALA A 35 -1.36 -16.32 8.78
C ALA A 35 -1.40 -15.90 10.25
N TRP A 36 -1.77 -16.86 11.11
CA TRP A 36 -1.83 -16.68 12.57
C TRP A 36 -1.60 -18.02 13.27
N ASP A 37 -1.30 -17.94 14.54
CA ASP A 37 -1.14 -19.09 15.43
C ASP A 37 -2.48 -19.45 16.08
N GLU A 38 -2.89 -20.73 16.05
CA GLU A 38 -4.22 -21.18 16.50
C GLU A 38 -4.41 -20.92 18.00
N ASP A 39 -3.43 -21.29 18.82
CA ASP A 39 -3.52 -21.16 20.27
C ASP A 39 -3.02 -19.82 20.81
N ASN A 40 -2.55 -18.94 19.89
CA ASN A 40 -2.07 -17.59 20.16
C ASN A 40 -0.96 -17.55 21.22
N LYS A 41 -0.06 -18.52 21.18
CA LYS A 41 1.10 -18.60 22.03
C LYS A 41 2.40 -18.34 21.25
N SER A 42 3.45 -18.05 21.96
CA SER A 42 4.75 -17.78 21.39
C SER A 42 5.85 -18.49 22.20
N ASP A 43 6.94 -18.82 21.52
CA ASP A 43 8.19 -19.27 22.16
C ASP A 43 8.71 -18.27 23.19
N VAL A 44 8.30 -17.01 23.08
CA VAL A 44 8.64 -15.97 24.05
C VAL A 44 7.53 -15.84 25.10
N ALA A 45 7.81 -16.31 26.30
CA ALA A 45 6.86 -16.30 27.41
C ALA A 45 6.22 -14.91 27.62
N GLY A 46 4.89 -14.89 27.69
CA GLY A 46 4.09 -13.69 27.93
C GLY A 46 3.88 -12.79 26.69
N ARG A 47 4.34 -13.19 25.50
CA ARG A 47 4.03 -12.53 24.23
C ARG A 47 3.00 -13.32 23.45
N LYS A 48 2.17 -12.58 22.70
CA LYS A 48 1.26 -13.13 21.69
C LYS A 48 1.88 -12.89 20.32
N PRO A 49 1.80 -13.85 19.38
CA PRO A 49 2.44 -13.71 18.08
C PRO A 49 1.73 -12.72 17.15
N GLY A 50 0.42 -12.57 17.28
CA GLY A 50 -0.38 -11.73 16.39
C GLY A 50 -0.62 -12.36 15.03
N TYR A 51 -0.83 -11.52 14.03
CA TYR A 51 -1.12 -11.86 12.64
C TYR A 51 -0.03 -11.33 11.72
N PHE A 52 0.19 -12.04 10.64
CA PHE A 52 1.13 -11.70 9.60
C PHE A 52 0.44 -11.79 8.24
N GLY A 53 0.71 -10.90 7.31
CA GLY A 53 0.06 -10.93 6.00
C GLY A 53 0.87 -10.29 4.88
N TYR A 54 0.46 -10.61 3.66
CA TYR A 54 0.89 -9.97 2.43
C TYR A 54 -0.33 -9.43 1.71
N ILE A 55 -0.26 -8.19 1.23
CA ILE A 55 -1.27 -7.57 0.38
C ILE A 55 -0.65 -7.24 -0.97
N PHE A 56 -1.35 -7.53 -2.06
CA PHE A 56 -1.03 -6.92 -3.35
C PHE A 56 -1.49 -5.47 -3.34
N LEU A 57 -0.56 -4.58 -3.57
CA LEU A 57 -0.83 -3.16 -3.82
C LEU A 57 -0.98 -2.90 -5.31
N GLU A 58 -0.25 -3.68 -6.12
CA GLU A 58 -0.30 -3.62 -7.57
C GLU A 58 -0.05 -5.02 -8.15
N SER A 59 -0.76 -5.37 -9.19
CA SER A 59 -0.51 -6.54 -10.03
C SER A 59 -0.89 -6.23 -11.48
N PRO A 60 -0.37 -6.96 -12.47
CA PRO A 60 -0.78 -6.75 -13.85
C PRO A 60 -2.28 -6.92 -14.06
N GLY A 61 -2.83 -6.19 -15.02
CA GLY A 61 -4.19 -6.28 -15.50
C GLY A 61 -4.30 -6.63 -16.99
N ASP A 62 -5.50 -6.61 -17.51
CA ASP A 62 -5.80 -6.72 -18.93
C ASP A 62 -6.79 -5.60 -19.33
N PRO A 63 -6.29 -4.37 -19.59
CA PRO A 63 -7.07 -3.17 -19.83
C PRO A 63 -7.91 -3.23 -21.12
N HIS A 64 -8.18 -4.40 -21.63
CA HIS A 64 -8.92 -4.56 -22.89
C HIS A 64 -9.78 -5.83 -22.89
N ASP A 65 -10.17 -6.32 -21.73
CA ASP A 65 -11.00 -7.52 -21.65
C ASP A 65 -12.51 -7.22 -21.56
N GLY A 66 -12.89 -5.95 -21.44
CA GLY A 66 -14.26 -5.48 -21.40
C GLY A 66 -14.98 -5.73 -20.08
N LYS A 67 -14.23 -5.85 -18.99
CA LYS A 67 -14.76 -6.05 -17.63
C LYS A 67 -14.22 -4.97 -16.70
N ASP A 68 -14.98 -4.72 -15.67
CA ASP A 68 -14.55 -4.04 -14.46
C ASP A 68 -13.87 -5.10 -13.58
N ASN A 69 -12.54 -5.08 -13.51
CA ASN A 69 -11.76 -6.11 -12.83
C ASN A 69 -11.54 -5.83 -11.34
N ASP A 70 -11.62 -4.59 -10.93
CA ASP A 70 -11.44 -4.17 -9.54
C ASP A 70 -12.75 -3.81 -8.83
N GLY A 71 -13.82 -3.54 -9.57
CA GLY A 71 -15.15 -3.34 -9.02
C GLY A 71 -15.49 -1.89 -8.69
N ASP A 72 -14.77 -0.92 -9.27
CA ASP A 72 -14.98 0.50 -9.03
C ASP A 72 -16.10 1.12 -9.88
N GLY A 73 -16.50 0.43 -10.95
CA GLY A 73 -17.59 0.83 -11.86
C GLY A 73 -17.11 1.35 -13.21
N MET A 74 -15.81 1.47 -13.43
CA MET A 74 -15.20 1.77 -14.72
C MET A 74 -14.83 0.46 -15.44
N ILE A 75 -14.41 0.53 -16.69
CA ILE A 75 -14.11 -0.66 -17.51
C ILE A 75 -12.93 -0.34 -18.41
N ASP A 76 -11.91 -1.19 -18.38
CA ASP A 76 -10.74 -1.10 -19.25
C ASP A 76 -9.95 0.23 -19.11
N GLU A 77 -9.85 0.78 -17.91
CA GLU A 77 -9.06 1.97 -17.63
C GLU A 77 -7.57 1.68 -17.92
N SER A 78 -6.84 2.70 -18.28
CA SER A 78 -5.43 2.54 -18.57
C SER A 78 -4.67 3.86 -18.57
N ARG A 79 -3.73 4.02 -17.68
CA ARG A 79 -2.82 5.17 -17.65
C ARG A 79 -1.95 5.31 -18.91
N GLU A 80 -1.80 4.25 -19.69
CA GLU A 80 -1.03 4.29 -20.94
C GLU A 80 -1.83 4.84 -22.12
N ASN A 81 -3.13 5.07 -21.95
CA ASN A 81 -4.02 5.58 -23.01
C ASN A 81 -4.03 7.12 -23.12
N GLY A 82 -3.52 7.85 -22.12
CA GLY A 82 -3.54 9.32 -22.08
C GLY A 82 -4.93 9.90 -21.86
N ILE A 83 -5.81 9.15 -21.25
CA ILE A 83 -7.17 9.54 -20.86
C ILE A 83 -7.23 9.50 -19.34
N ASP A 84 -7.73 10.55 -18.76
CA ASP A 84 -8.06 10.63 -17.34
C ASP A 84 -9.42 9.94 -17.16
N ASP A 85 -9.40 8.68 -16.73
CA ASP A 85 -10.59 7.82 -16.69
C ASP A 85 -11.45 8.10 -15.46
N ASP A 86 -10.88 8.47 -14.33
CA ASP A 86 -11.61 8.81 -13.10
C ASP A 86 -11.96 10.31 -12.97
N GLY A 87 -11.30 11.16 -13.75
CA GLY A 87 -11.63 12.58 -13.90
C GLY A 87 -11.03 13.48 -12.83
N ASP A 88 -9.93 13.07 -12.18
CA ASP A 88 -9.28 13.84 -11.13
C ASP A 88 -8.05 14.64 -11.62
N TRP A 89 -7.48 14.33 -12.79
CA TRP A 89 -6.42 15.11 -13.41
C TRP A 89 -6.91 16.47 -13.93
N ASN A 90 -6.21 17.53 -13.55
CA ASN A 90 -6.55 18.88 -13.89
C ASN A 90 -5.45 19.56 -14.74
N PRO A 91 -5.66 19.80 -16.04
CA PRO A 91 -4.65 20.38 -16.92
C PRO A 91 -4.14 21.76 -16.50
N GLU A 92 -4.85 22.49 -15.66
CA GLU A 92 -4.38 23.80 -15.17
C GLU A 92 -3.37 23.68 -14.01
N LYS A 93 -3.27 22.49 -13.39
CA LYS A 93 -2.43 22.27 -12.21
C LYS A 93 -1.45 21.11 -12.41
N ASP A 94 -1.92 20.04 -13.06
CA ASP A 94 -1.28 18.74 -13.03
C ASP A 94 -0.47 18.45 -14.31
N ASP A 95 -0.67 19.23 -15.39
CA ASP A 95 0.08 19.18 -16.66
C ASP A 95 1.51 19.74 -16.47
N VAL A 96 2.32 18.98 -15.74
CA VAL A 96 3.67 19.36 -15.29
C VAL A 96 4.77 18.44 -15.85
N GLY A 97 4.39 17.48 -16.69
CA GLY A 97 5.31 16.56 -17.34
C GLY A 97 5.65 15.32 -16.52
N ILE A 98 6.38 14.38 -17.16
CA ILE A 98 6.63 13.04 -16.62
C ILE A 98 7.47 13.00 -15.35
N ASP A 99 8.20 14.09 -15.01
CA ASP A 99 8.96 14.15 -13.78
C ASP A 99 8.13 14.64 -12.58
N GLY A 100 6.86 15.00 -12.81
CA GLY A 100 5.92 15.47 -11.79
C GLY A 100 6.25 16.87 -11.22
N LEU A 101 7.15 17.64 -11.86
CA LEU A 101 7.61 18.92 -11.37
C LEU A 101 7.34 20.04 -12.40
N PRO A 102 6.71 21.15 -12.02
CA PRO A 102 6.40 22.21 -12.95
C PRO A 102 7.64 23.00 -13.40
N ASN A 103 7.63 23.48 -14.65
CA ASN A 103 8.65 24.34 -15.25
C ASN A 103 10.05 23.70 -15.41
N THR A 104 10.10 22.40 -15.60
CA THR A 104 11.34 21.67 -15.89
C THR A 104 11.59 21.53 -17.39
N GLY A 105 10.53 21.65 -18.21
CA GLY A 105 10.58 21.55 -19.68
C GLY A 105 10.78 20.12 -20.15
N ASP A 106 10.34 19.14 -19.39
CA ASP A 106 10.42 17.74 -19.74
C ASP A 106 9.27 17.29 -20.67
N GLN A 107 9.20 16.00 -20.92
CA GLN A 107 8.20 15.43 -21.83
C GLN A 107 6.81 15.47 -21.16
N GLY A 108 5.81 15.92 -21.89
CA GLY A 108 4.41 16.01 -21.45
C GLY A 108 4.05 17.34 -20.84
N GLU A 109 5.01 18.15 -20.37
CA GLU A 109 4.71 19.40 -19.68
C GLU A 109 3.98 20.42 -20.58
N ASN A 110 2.82 20.88 -20.15
CA ASN A 110 1.94 21.88 -20.82
C ASN A 110 1.44 21.41 -22.21
N ASP A 111 1.21 20.15 -22.43
CA ASP A 111 0.70 19.61 -23.70
C ASP A 111 -0.81 19.31 -23.67
N GLY A 112 -1.45 19.35 -22.51
CA GLY A 112 -2.88 19.13 -22.30
C GLY A 112 -3.32 17.68 -22.38
N VAL A 113 -2.38 16.75 -22.24
CA VAL A 113 -2.62 15.31 -22.23
C VAL A 113 -1.96 14.71 -21.00
N PRO A 114 -2.69 13.99 -20.16
CA PRO A 114 -2.11 13.39 -18.97
C PRO A 114 -0.99 12.41 -19.32
N SER A 115 0.12 12.51 -18.62
CA SER A 115 1.34 11.73 -18.87
C SER A 115 1.67 10.85 -17.69
N ALA A 116 1.38 9.55 -17.82
CA ALA A 116 1.87 8.55 -16.87
C ALA A 116 3.39 8.50 -16.92
N GLY A 117 4.04 8.44 -15.81
CA GLY A 117 5.48 8.34 -15.72
C GLY A 117 6.03 7.01 -16.21
N ASN A 118 7.16 6.62 -15.66
CA ASN A 118 7.79 5.35 -15.94
C ASN A 118 7.84 4.52 -14.65
N ALA A 119 7.10 3.45 -14.60
CA ALA A 119 7.02 2.53 -13.47
C ALA A 119 8.39 1.99 -12.98
N PHE A 120 9.42 2.07 -13.81
CA PHE A 120 10.76 1.56 -13.52
C PHE A 120 11.79 2.67 -13.29
N ASP A 121 11.41 3.93 -13.36
CA ASP A 121 12.31 5.07 -13.11
C ASP A 121 11.67 6.07 -12.14
N ILE A 122 12.08 6.03 -10.90
CA ILE A 122 11.61 6.93 -9.83
C ILE A 122 11.78 8.43 -10.12
N ARG A 123 12.58 8.78 -11.12
CA ARG A 123 12.76 10.18 -11.56
C ARG A 123 11.68 10.63 -12.55
N GLN A 124 10.82 9.73 -12.93
CA GLN A 124 9.73 9.93 -13.86
C GLN A 124 8.45 9.33 -13.27
N PRO A 125 7.93 9.89 -12.16
CA PRO A 125 6.76 9.33 -11.50
C PRO A 125 5.49 9.47 -12.34
N GLY A 126 5.43 10.45 -13.24
CA GLY A 126 4.25 10.87 -13.95
C GLY A 126 3.70 12.18 -13.38
N GLU A 127 2.66 12.67 -13.99
CA GLU A 127 1.96 13.87 -13.56
C GLU A 127 1.11 13.58 -12.31
N PRO A 128 0.96 14.55 -11.38
CA PRO A 128 0.05 14.40 -10.25
C PRO A 128 -1.36 14.02 -10.74
N ASN A 129 -2.03 13.14 -9.99
CA ASN A 129 -3.33 12.57 -10.36
C ASN A 129 -3.33 11.81 -11.70
N PHE A 130 -2.16 11.45 -12.22
CA PHE A 130 -1.97 10.57 -13.37
C PHE A 130 -0.58 9.88 -13.33
N GLU A 131 0.02 9.77 -12.18
CA GLU A 131 1.30 9.11 -11.99
C GLU A 131 1.14 7.58 -12.12
N TRP A 132 2.23 6.89 -12.41
CA TRP A 132 2.18 5.44 -12.59
C TRP A 132 1.76 4.64 -11.33
N THR A 133 1.76 5.26 -10.16
CA THR A 133 1.20 4.71 -8.92
C THR A 133 -0.24 5.14 -8.68
N ASP A 134 -0.68 6.13 -9.41
CA ASP A 134 -2.08 6.44 -9.51
C ASP A 134 -2.79 5.19 -10.02
N LEU A 135 -3.86 4.92 -9.37
CA LEU A 135 -4.58 3.70 -9.59
C LEU A 135 -4.97 3.61 -11.05
N ASP A 136 -4.15 2.95 -11.65
CA ASP A 136 -4.52 2.02 -12.61
C ASP A 136 -5.31 0.95 -11.93
N GLU A 137 -6.40 1.36 -11.45
CA GLU A 137 -7.43 0.59 -10.82
C GLU A 137 -7.94 -0.45 -11.75
N SER A 138 -7.71 -0.16 -12.91
CA SER A 138 -7.82 -0.79 -14.08
C SER A 138 -7.22 -2.11 -13.96
N ASP A 139 -7.69 -3.04 -13.62
CA ASP A 139 -7.24 -4.30 -14.06
C ASP A 139 -6.19 -4.97 -13.25
N MET A 140 -6.10 -4.60 -11.97
CA MET A 140 -5.32 -5.39 -11.05
C MET A 140 -5.93 -6.79 -10.95
N ILE A 141 -5.32 -7.78 -11.57
CA ILE A 141 -5.77 -9.19 -11.49
C ILE A 141 -5.86 -9.64 -10.02
N GLY A 142 -5.02 -9.08 -9.17
CA GLY A 142 -5.04 -9.30 -7.74
C GLY A 142 -4.80 -10.75 -7.34
N LEU A 143 -5.43 -11.15 -6.25
CA LEU A 143 -5.34 -12.51 -5.72
C LEU A 143 -6.25 -13.46 -6.50
N THR A 144 -5.69 -14.32 -7.34
CA THR A 144 -6.44 -15.25 -8.19
C THR A 144 -6.48 -16.67 -7.67
N SER A 145 -5.57 -17.06 -6.78
CA SER A 145 -5.53 -18.39 -6.19
C SER A 145 -4.90 -18.40 -4.81
N PHE A 146 -5.34 -19.31 -3.97
CA PHE A 146 -4.77 -19.55 -2.64
C PHE A 146 -4.80 -21.02 -2.29
N ALA A 147 -3.70 -21.54 -1.76
CA ALA A 147 -3.60 -22.86 -1.20
C ALA A 147 -2.78 -22.85 0.09
N ALA A 148 -3.21 -23.63 1.08
CA ALA A 148 -2.52 -23.81 2.36
C ALA A 148 -2.19 -25.28 2.61
N PRO A 149 -1.26 -25.88 1.84
CA PRO A 149 -0.88 -27.27 2.05
C PRO A 149 0.00 -27.43 3.29
N ASN A 150 -0.18 -28.53 4.01
CA ASN A 150 0.70 -28.90 5.10
C ASN A 150 2.09 -29.33 4.58
N PHE A 151 3.17 -28.78 5.17
CA PHE A 151 4.54 -29.01 4.72
C PHE A 151 4.99 -30.48 4.88
N GLY A 152 4.53 -31.16 5.90
CA GLY A 152 4.92 -32.55 6.23
C GLY A 152 4.32 -33.64 5.35
N GLY A 153 3.51 -33.29 4.33
CA GLY A 153 2.85 -34.25 3.45
C GLY A 153 3.66 -34.63 2.20
N ASN A 154 3.01 -35.40 1.29
CA ASN A 154 3.56 -35.72 -0.03
C ASN A 154 3.57 -34.51 -0.99
N ASN A 155 3.65 -33.29 -0.47
CA ASN A 155 3.58 -32.06 -1.23
C ASN A 155 4.84 -31.86 -2.07
N ARG A 156 4.66 -31.60 -3.35
CA ARG A 156 5.75 -31.45 -4.31
C ARG A 156 6.04 -30.00 -4.61
N ILE A 157 6.10 -29.18 -3.55
CA ILE A 157 6.36 -27.73 -3.65
C ILE A 157 7.74 -27.38 -4.21
N SER A 158 8.60 -28.36 -4.44
CA SER A 158 9.92 -28.17 -5.08
C SER A 158 9.88 -28.27 -6.61
N LYS A 159 8.71 -28.40 -7.23
CA LYS A 159 8.55 -28.53 -8.69
C LYS A 159 7.63 -27.44 -9.20
N ASP A 160 8.19 -26.51 -9.94
CA ASP A 160 7.48 -25.37 -10.51
C ASP A 160 6.23 -25.78 -11.32
N ASP A 161 6.36 -26.77 -12.19
CA ASP A 161 5.21 -27.27 -12.96
C ASP A 161 4.07 -27.78 -12.08
N TYR A 162 4.40 -28.41 -10.96
CA TYR A 162 3.39 -28.92 -10.03
C TYR A 162 2.74 -27.79 -9.25
N ILE A 163 3.51 -26.80 -8.79
CA ILE A 163 2.99 -25.61 -8.13
C ILE A 163 2.05 -24.87 -9.07
N TYR A 164 2.50 -24.58 -10.28
CA TYR A 164 1.72 -23.88 -11.30
C TYR A 164 0.39 -24.57 -11.63
N THR A 165 0.42 -25.90 -11.80
CA THR A 165 -0.78 -26.64 -12.22
C THR A 165 -1.70 -27.05 -11.09
N THR A 166 -1.21 -27.08 -9.84
CA THR A 166 -1.97 -27.61 -8.70
C THR A 166 -2.43 -26.49 -7.74
N TYR A 167 -1.59 -25.50 -7.48
CA TYR A 167 -1.86 -24.51 -6.43
C TYR A 167 -2.13 -23.10 -6.95
N MET A 168 -1.73 -22.80 -8.19
CA MET A 168 -1.84 -21.45 -8.77
C MET A 168 -2.84 -21.37 -9.93
N ASN A 169 -3.85 -22.23 -9.94
CA ASN A 169 -4.92 -22.14 -10.92
C ASN A 169 -5.89 -20.99 -10.53
N PRO A 170 -6.16 -20.03 -11.39
CA PRO A 170 -7.15 -19.00 -11.12
C PRO A 170 -8.51 -19.57 -10.74
N GLY A 171 -9.11 -18.99 -9.70
CA GLY A 171 -10.38 -19.45 -9.15
C GLY A 171 -10.27 -20.60 -8.14
N GLN A 172 -9.08 -21.13 -7.91
CA GLN A 172 -8.85 -22.17 -6.91
C GLN A 172 -8.44 -21.53 -5.58
N PHE A 173 -9.34 -21.62 -4.61
CA PHE A 173 -9.12 -21.11 -3.26
C PHE A 173 -9.44 -22.21 -2.25
N ASP A 174 -8.46 -22.57 -1.44
CA ASP A 174 -8.66 -23.54 -0.36
C ASP A 174 -9.61 -22.92 0.68
N SER A 175 -10.55 -23.73 1.16
CA SER A 175 -11.41 -23.34 2.28
C SER A 175 -10.62 -23.39 3.59
N LEU A 176 -10.90 -22.45 4.49
CA LEU A 176 -10.38 -22.52 5.85
C LEU A 176 -10.88 -23.79 6.52
N ASN A 177 -9.98 -24.67 6.89
CA ASN A 177 -10.27 -25.83 7.70
C ASN A 177 -9.51 -25.70 9.02
N ALA A 178 -10.19 -25.15 10.02
CA ALA A 178 -9.62 -24.94 11.35
C ALA A 178 -9.20 -26.27 12.05
N ASP A 179 -9.67 -27.41 11.56
CA ASP A 179 -9.27 -28.72 12.09
C ASP A 179 -7.91 -29.20 11.54
N VAL A 180 -7.25 -28.40 10.69
CA VAL A 180 -5.98 -28.76 10.03
C VAL A 180 -4.88 -27.73 10.36
N ALA A 181 -4.90 -27.20 11.56
CA ALA A 181 -3.75 -26.45 12.07
C ALA A 181 -2.50 -27.36 12.07
N GLY A 182 -1.37 -26.84 11.64
CA GLY A 182 -0.16 -27.64 11.46
C GLY A 182 0.99 -26.83 10.90
N ASP A 183 2.01 -27.52 10.43
CA ASP A 183 3.10 -26.93 9.66
C ASP A 183 2.56 -26.51 8.27
N ASN A 184 1.74 -25.49 8.28
CA ASN A 184 1.08 -24.99 7.10
C ASN A 184 1.91 -23.91 6.43
N ILE A 185 2.19 -24.16 5.18
CA ILE A 185 2.69 -23.12 4.27
C ILE A 185 1.52 -22.57 3.48
N PHE A 186 1.69 -21.39 2.94
CA PHE A 186 0.73 -20.87 1.98
C PHE A 186 1.39 -20.59 0.63
N LEU A 187 0.61 -20.82 -0.41
CA LEU A 187 0.93 -20.44 -1.78
C LEU A 187 -0.21 -19.58 -2.30
N TYR A 188 0.10 -18.47 -2.91
CA TYR A 188 -0.90 -17.65 -3.54
C TYR A 188 -0.39 -17.08 -4.85
N GLY A 189 -1.31 -16.85 -5.78
CA GLY A 189 -0.99 -16.39 -7.13
C GLY A 189 -1.79 -15.16 -7.54
N SER A 190 -1.17 -14.38 -8.42
CA SER A 190 -1.81 -13.35 -9.22
C SER A 190 -1.59 -13.68 -10.70
N GLY A 191 -2.65 -13.80 -11.46
CA GLY A 191 -2.58 -14.17 -12.88
C GLY A 191 -3.64 -15.23 -13.20
N ARG A 192 -3.75 -15.67 -14.43
CA ARG A 192 -2.71 -15.66 -15.48
C ARG A 192 -2.76 -14.39 -16.30
N PHE A 193 -1.61 -13.95 -16.74
CA PHE A 193 -1.47 -12.82 -17.66
C PHE A 193 -0.46 -13.17 -18.77
N THR A 194 -0.53 -12.45 -19.89
CA THR A 194 0.39 -12.66 -21.01
C THR A 194 1.60 -11.76 -20.85
N LEU A 195 2.81 -12.33 -20.97
CA LEU A 195 4.06 -11.58 -21.02
C LEU A 195 4.76 -11.81 -22.37
N LYS A 196 4.91 -10.75 -23.15
CA LYS A 196 5.58 -10.78 -24.44
C LYS A 196 7.09 -10.66 -24.28
N ALA A 197 7.85 -11.00 -25.33
CA ALA A 197 9.29 -10.85 -25.30
C ALA A 197 9.70 -9.37 -25.21
N GLY A 198 10.49 -9.03 -24.20
CA GLY A 198 10.93 -7.65 -23.94
C GLY A 198 9.95 -6.83 -23.11
N GLU A 199 8.78 -7.36 -22.81
CA GLU A 199 7.78 -6.73 -21.94
C GLU A 199 8.14 -6.98 -20.47
N ALA A 200 7.88 -5.99 -19.62
CA ALA A 200 7.99 -6.07 -18.16
C ALA A 200 6.63 -5.78 -17.53
N ARG A 201 6.35 -6.41 -16.41
CA ARG A 201 5.17 -6.15 -15.58
C ARG A 201 5.61 -5.92 -14.15
N ARG A 202 4.90 -5.08 -13.46
CA ARG A 202 5.21 -4.72 -12.08
C ARG A 202 4.28 -5.45 -11.11
N PHE A 203 4.81 -5.71 -9.94
CA PHE A 203 4.08 -6.12 -8.75
C PHE A 203 4.55 -5.30 -7.58
N SER A 204 3.61 -4.78 -6.80
CA SER A 204 3.89 -4.12 -5.53
C SER A 204 3.18 -4.89 -4.43
N ILE A 205 3.90 -5.21 -3.37
CA ILE A 205 3.40 -6.02 -2.26
C ILE A 205 3.82 -5.37 -0.96
N ALA A 206 2.89 -5.22 -0.02
CA ALA A 206 3.22 -4.86 1.35
C ALA A 206 3.19 -6.09 2.25
N LEU A 207 4.16 -6.13 3.15
CA LEU A 207 4.22 -7.08 4.26
C LEU A 207 3.65 -6.41 5.50
N LEU A 208 2.71 -7.07 6.14
CA LEU A 208 1.91 -6.52 7.23
C LEU A 208 2.01 -7.38 8.48
N VAL A 209 1.88 -6.74 9.61
CA VAL A 209 1.70 -7.40 10.91
C VAL A 209 0.56 -6.73 11.65
N GLY A 210 -0.09 -7.45 12.55
CA GLY A 210 -1.18 -6.91 13.38
C GLY A 210 -1.35 -7.73 14.65
N ASP A 211 -1.83 -7.11 15.72
CA ASP A 211 -2.12 -7.80 16.99
C ASP A 211 -3.40 -8.67 16.90
N SER A 212 -4.24 -8.41 15.91
CA SER A 212 -5.48 -9.12 15.61
C SER A 212 -5.77 -9.07 14.11
N TYR A 213 -6.78 -9.81 13.64
CA TYR A 213 -7.25 -9.72 12.27
C TYR A 213 -7.79 -8.31 11.92
N ASP A 214 -8.52 -7.69 12.84
CA ASP A 214 -9.03 -6.32 12.64
C ASP A 214 -7.90 -5.30 12.51
N ASP A 215 -6.87 -5.44 13.33
CA ASP A 215 -5.68 -4.58 13.29
C ASP A 215 -4.88 -4.82 11.99
N LEU A 216 -4.71 -6.08 11.60
CA LEU A 216 -4.08 -6.41 10.30
C LEU A 216 -4.85 -5.81 9.12
N THR A 217 -6.18 -5.89 9.14
CA THR A 217 -7.06 -5.32 8.12
C THR A 217 -6.95 -3.80 8.06
N LEU A 218 -6.88 -3.13 9.22
CA LEU A 218 -6.66 -1.69 9.28
C LEU A 218 -5.31 -1.31 8.68
N ASN A 219 -4.27 -2.07 9.03
CA ASN A 219 -2.92 -1.87 8.48
C ASN A 219 -2.87 -2.11 6.97
N ALA A 220 -3.63 -3.08 6.46
CA ALA A 220 -3.76 -3.35 5.03
C ALA A 220 -4.38 -2.16 4.28
N LYS A 221 -5.49 -1.63 4.79
CA LYS A 221 -6.15 -0.45 4.22
C LYS A 221 -5.25 0.78 4.28
N THR A 222 -4.53 0.96 5.38
CA THR A 222 -3.57 2.06 5.51
C THR A 222 -2.42 1.93 4.51
N ALA A 223 -1.89 0.72 4.33
CA ALA A 223 -0.82 0.49 3.35
C ALA A 223 -1.32 0.74 1.91
N ARG A 224 -2.55 0.35 1.61
CA ARG A 224 -3.21 0.66 0.33
C ARG A 224 -3.30 2.18 0.16
N GLN A 225 -3.89 2.89 1.09
CA GLN A 225 -4.03 4.34 1.02
C GLN A 225 -2.68 5.06 0.84
N ILE A 226 -1.63 4.63 1.53
CA ILE A 226 -0.29 5.20 1.37
C ILE A 226 0.25 4.96 -0.04
N TYR A 227 0.00 3.78 -0.59
CA TYR A 227 0.42 3.43 -1.95
C TYR A 227 -0.34 4.27 -2.98
N ASP A 228 -1.67 4.32 -2.87
CA ASP A 228 -2.58 5.01 -3.78
C ASP A 228 -2.34 6.54 -3.80
N THR A 229 -1.87 7.10 -2.72
CA THR A 229 -1.44 8.52 -2.62
C THR A 229 0.06 8.71 -2.95
N ASN A 230 0.64 7.84 -3.73
CA ASN A 230 2.06 7.89 -4.13
C ASN A 230 3.03 8.14 -2.96
N TYR A 231 2.78 7.45 -1.82
CA TYR A 231 3.53 7.61 -0.56
C TYR A 231 3.48 9.04 0.02
N GLN A 232 2.50 9.82 -0.34
CA GLN A 232 2.25 11.08 0.30
C GLN A 232 1.55 10.86 1.64
N PHE A 233 1.97 11.64 2.63
CA PHE A 233 1.41 11.57 3.97
C PHE A 233 0.82 12.94 4.31
N ALA A 234 -0.28 12.96 5.07
CA ALA A 234 -0.78 14.20 5.66
C ALA A 234 0.38 14.93 6.35
N LYS A 235 0.65 16.13 5.93
CA LYS A 235 1.76 16.92 6.40
C LYS A 235 1.24 18.02 7.33
N PRO A 236 1.51 17.91 8.65
CA PRO A 236 1.10 18.99 9.55
C PRO A 236 1.78 20.29 9.13
N PRO A 237 1.15 21.46 9.38
CA PRO A 237 1.73 22.75 9.08
C PRO A 237 3.15 22.89 9.59
N GLU A 238 4.02 23.54 8.84
CA GLU A 238 5.41 23.71 9.22
C GLU A 238 5.51 24.51 10.52
N LYS A 239 6.42 24.06 11.40
CA LYS A 239 6.58 24.68 12.70
C LYS A 239 7.18 26.10 12.55
N PRO A 240 6.48 27.15 12.98
CA PRO A 240 7.00 28.51 12.87
C PRO A 240 8.22 28.73 13.79
N ALA A 241 9.08 29.65 13.37
CA ALA A 241 10.21 30.06 14.18
C ALA A 241 9.75 31.05 15.25
N LEU A 242 9.65 30.61 16.49
CA LEU A 242 9.19 31.40 17.63
C LEU A 242 10.38 32.20 18.27
N THR A 243 10.22 33.49 18.41
CA THR A 243 11.11 34.37 19.17
C THR A 243 10.37 34.96 20.36
N ALA A 244 10.91 34.79 21.56
CA ALA A 244 10.38 35.38 22.78
C ALA A 244 11.27 36.51 23.29
N VAL A 245 10.71 37.65 23.50
CA VAL A 245 11.43 38.82 24.02
C VAL A 245 10.88 39.15 25.40
N PRO A 246 11.70 38.99 26.47
CA PRO A 246 11.27 39.30 27.82
C PRO A 246 11.15 40.81 28.03
N GLY A 247 10.15 41.23 28.80
CA GLY A 247 9.92 42.63 29.25
C GLY A 247 9.58 42.67 30.74
N ASP A 248 9.26 43.87 31.23
CA ASP A 248 8.84 44.01 32.61
C ASP A 248 7.44 43.41 32.83
N GLU A 249 7.36 42.36 33.63
CA GLU A 249 6.16 41.56 33.88
C GLU A 249 5.43 41.00 32.64
N GLN A 250 6.13 40.93 31.48
CA GLN A 250 5.58 40.47 30.21
C GLN A 250 6.61 39.75 29.32
N VAL A 251 6.11 38.97 28.38
CA VAL A 251 6.88 38.40 27.28
C VAL A 251 6.18 38.74 25.98
N THR A 252 6.91 39.25 25.01
CA THR A 252 6.39 39.50 23.66
C THR A 252 6.87 38.35 22.75
N LEU A 253 5.93 37.73 22.07
CA LEU A 253 6.20 36.61 21.16
C LEU A 253 6.10 37.09 19.72
N PHE A 254 7.02 36.63 18.90
CA PHE A 254 7.04 36.84 17.45
C PHE A 254 7.24 35.47 16.78
N TRP A 255 6.54 35.23 15.72
CA TRP A 255 6.74 34.03 14.86
C TRP A 255 6.53 34.44 13.41
N ASP A 256 7.07 33.63 12.48
CA ASP A 256 6.84 33.78 11.06
C ASP A 256 5.51 33.10 10.64
N ASP A 257 5.13 33.29 9.38
CA ASP A 257 3.89 32.78 8.78
C ASP A 257 4.06 31.49 7.99
N ILE A 258 5.18 30.79 8.16
CA ILE A 258 5.48 29.59 7.38
C ILE A 258 4.41 28.48 7.54
N ALA A 259 3.79 28.40 8.71
CA ALA A 259 2.68 27.47 8.95
C ALA A 259 1.43 27.79 8.11
N GLU A 260 1.17 29.08 7.85
CA GLU A 260 -0.02 29.53 7.12
C GLU A 260 0.07 29.24 5.62
N THR A 261 1.27 28.95 5.13
CA THR A 261 1.58 28.63 3.73
C THR A 261 2.03 27.18 3.55
N SER A 262 1.85 26.35 4.56
CA SER A 262 2.15 24.94 4.47
C SER A 262 1.07 24.22 3.66
N TRP A 263 1.48 23.60 2.59
CA TRP A 263 0.61 22.75 1.76
C TRP A 263 0.54 21.33 2.32
N ASP A 264 -0.67 20.79 2.48
CA ASP A 264 -0.89 19.39 2.75
C ASP A 264 -1.17 18.64 1.44
N PRO A 265 -0.34 17.67 1.05
CA PRO A 265 -0.51 16.95 -0.23
C PRO A 265 -1.68 15.96 -0.22
N ILE A 266 -2.22 15.57 0.94
CA ILE A 266 -3.37 14.65 1.03
C ILE A 266 -4.70 15.41 0.91
N SER A 267 -4.83 16.55 1.58
CA SER A 267 -6.03 17.38 1.47
C SER A 267 -6.01 18.30 0.26
N GLU A 268 -4.85 18.42 -0.40
CA GLU A 268 -4.59 19.37 -1.49
C GLU A 268 -5.00 20.82 -1.15
N GLU A 269 -4.79 21.19 0.11
CA GLU A 269 -5.18 22.49 0.62
C GLU A 269 -4.11 23.07 1.57
N TYR A 270 -4.19 24.40 1.79
CA TYR A 270 -3.55 25.07 2.92
C TYR A 270 -4.49 24.94 4.13
N ASP A 271 -4.41 23.84 4.83
CA ASP A 271 -5.34 23.45 5.90
C ASP A 271 -5.02 24.04 7.27
N PHE A 272 -4.16 25.04 7.32
CA PHE A 272 -3.77 25.71 8.56
C PHE A 272 -4.99 26.37 9.25
N GLU A 273 -5.36 25.89 10.44
CA GLU A 273 -6.50 26.41 11.19
C GLU A 273 -6.14 27.52 12.19
N GLY A 274 -4.89 27.58 12.66
CA GLY A 274 -4.47 28.62 13.62
C GLY A 274 -3.33 28.18 14.55
N TYR A 275 -2.88 29.13 15.35
CA TYR A 275 -1.85 28.93 16.36
C TYR A 275 -2.48 28.69 17.74
N VAL A 276 -1.94 27.73 18.49
CA VAL A 276 -2.26 27.55 19.90
C VAL A 276 -1.01 27.82 20.73
N ILE A 277 -1.12 28.75 21.67
CA ILE A 277 -0.01 29.17 22.51
C ILE A 277 -0.09 28.44 23.86
N TYR A 278 0.98 27.73 24.17
CA TYR A 278 1.13 27.07 25.46
C TYR A 278 2.25 27.70 26.27
N ARG A 279 2.11 27.73 27.58
CA ARG A 279 3.18 28.00 28.52
C ARG A 279 3.35 26.86 29.51
N SER A 280 4.56 26.66 29.98
CA SER A 280 4.88 25.68 31.00
C SER A 280 5.94 26.23 31.94
N THR A 281 5.94 25.79 33.18
CA THR A 281 7.03 26.01 34.15
C THR A 281 8.04 24.87 34.10
N ASP A 282 7.66 23.73 33.49
CA ASP A 282 8.52 22.59 33.26
C ASP A 282 9.12 22.64 31.84
N PRO A 283 10.47 22.61 31.69
CA PRO A 283 11.11 22.56 30.37
C PRO A 283 10.68 21.38 29.49
N SER A 284 10.17 20.31 30.09
CA SER A 284 9.62 19.13 29.37
C SER A 284 8.16 19.30 28.97
N PHE A 285 7.53 20.44 29.26
CA PHE A 285 6.12 20.76 28.97
C PHE A 285 5.12 19.75 29.52
N LEU A 286 5.41 19.08 30.65
CA LEU A 286 4.49 18.12 31.27
C LEU A 286 3.33 18.81 32.04
N ASP A 287 3.46 20.11 32.36
CA ASP A 287 2.47 20.93 33.04
C ASP A 287 1.91 22.05 32.13
N GLN A 288 1.92 21.85 30.82
CA GLN A 288 1.49 22.84 29.84
C GLN A 288 0.11 23.39 30.11
N GLN A 289 -0.05 24.70 29.94
CA GLN A 289 -1.31 25.41 30.04
C GLN A 289 -1.56 26.19 28.76
N ASN A 290 -2.77 26.08 28.23
CA ASN A 290 -3.24 26.89 27.13
C ASN A 290 -3.44 28.33 27.62
N ILE A 291 -3.06 29.32 26.82
CA ILE A 291 -3.17 30.76 27.17
C ILE A 291 -4.31 31.38 26.36
#